data_2adb91eda5b8cee8f5ea86d84c2cb62f
#
_entry.id   2adb91eda5b8cee8f5ea86d84c2cb62f
#
_cell.length_a   1.000
_cell.length_b   1.000
_cell.length_c   1.000
_cell.angle_alpha   90.00
_cell.angle_beta   90.00
_cell.angle_gamma   90.00
#
_symmetry.space_group_name_H-M   'P 1'
#
loop_
_entity.id
_entity.type
_entity.pdbx_description
1 polymer ?
#
loop_
_entity_poly.entity_id
_entity_poly.type
_entity_poly.pdbx_seq_one_letter_code
_entity_poly.pdbx_strand_id
1 'polypeptide(L)'
;ASPVEDAERLDEMIMERLPRQELHTQGLVKRYGRRTVADHVSFNVKQGEIVGLLGPNGAGKTTSFYMTTGLIIPNEGHVYIDDKEITDFPVYKRARVGIGYLPQEASVFRKMSVEDNIMSVLEMTKLTHQQQLDKLESLIAEFRLQKVRKNMGDRLSGGERRRTEIARCLAIDPKFIMLDEPFAGVDPIAVEDIQHIV
;
A
#
# COMPACT_ATOMS: atom_id res chain seq x y z
N ALA A 1 7.44 -24.50 -26.94
CA ALA A 1 7.03 -24.00 -25.64
C ALA A 1 6.13 -25.05 -24.96
N SER A 2 6.21 -25.18 -23.66
CA SER A 2 5.33 -26.10 -22.93
C SER A 2 3.92 -25.47 -22.80
N PRO A 3 2.86 -26.27 -22.61
CA PRO A 3 1.51 -25.73 -22.42
C PRO A 3 1.41 -24.75 -21.24
N VAL A 4 2.31 -24.87 -20.26
CA VAL A 4 2.36 -23.95 -19.09
C VAL A 4 2.97 -22.61 -19.51
N GLU A 5 4.06 -22.61 -20.27
CA GLU A 5 4.68 -21.37 -20.80
C GLU A 5 3.73 -20.61 -21.73
N ASP A 6 2.93 -21.32 -22.50
CA ASP A 6 1.94 -20.70 -23.39
C ASP A 6 0.78 -20.10 -22.61
N ALA A 7 0.36 -20.72 -21.48
CA ALA A 7 -0.67 -20.19 -20.60
C ALA A 7 -0.18 -18.95 -19.85
N GLU A 8 1.03 -18.97 -19.29
CA GLU A 8 1.64 -17.83 -18.60
C GLU A 8 1.78 -16.64 -19.55
N ARG A 9 2.26 -16.89 -20.78
CA ARG A 9 2.40 -15.85 -21.79
C ARG A 9 1.05 -15.27 -22.24
N LEU A 10 0.01 -16.09 -22.27
CA LEU A 10 -1.34 -15.63 -22.59
C LEU A 10 -1.91 -14.75 -21.47
N ASP A 11 -1.70 -15.14 -20.22
CA ASP A 11 -2.11 -14.36 -19.05
C ASP A 11 -1.40 -13.01 -19.01
N GLU A 12 -0.10 -12.97 -19.27
CA GLU A 12 0.67 -11.72 -19.40
C GLU A 12 0.10 -10.82 -20.50
N MET A 13 -0.20 -11.38 -21.68
CA MET A 13 -0.78 -10.63 -22.80
C MET A 13 -2.17 -10.09 -22.47
N ILE A 14 -2.99 -10.82 -21.72
CA ILE A 14 -4.30 -10.37 -21.26
C ILE A 14 -4.15 -9.24 -20.25
N MET A 15 -3.24 -9.40 -19.28
CA MET A 15 -2.97 -8.36 -18.26
C MET A 15 -2.45 -7.07 -18.87
N GLU A 16 -1.62 -7.14 -19.91
CA GLU A 16 -1.14 -5.94 -20.63
C GLU A 16 -2.26 -5.21 -21.39
N ARG A 17 -3.32 -5.90 -21.76
CA ARG A 17 -4.47 -5.33 -22.48
C ARG A 17 -5.55 -4.77 -21.57
N LEU A 18 -5.56 -5.15 -20.29
CA LEU A 18 -6.50 -4.58 -19.33
C LEU A 18 -6.16 -3.11 -19.09
N PRO A 19 -7.17 -2.23 -19.09
CA PRO A 19 -6.93 -0.82 -18.77
C PRO A 19 -6.38 -0.72 -17.36
N ARG A 20 -5.18 -0.12 -17.25
CA ARG A 20 -4.58 0.18 -15.94
C ARG A 20 -5.31 1.35 -15.33
N GLN A 21 -5.71 1.21 -14.09
CA GLN A 21 -6.32 2.30 -13.33
C GLN A 21 -5.29 3.38 -13.01
N GLU A 22 -5.78 4.60 -12.91
CA GLU A 22 -5.00 5.77 -12.57
C GLU A 22 -5.64 6.50 -11.38
N LEU A 23 -4.83 6.74 -10.37
CA LEU A 23 -5.15 7.61 -9.25
C LEU A 23 -4.70 9.03 -9.62
N HIS A 24 -5.62 9.99 -9.62
CA HIS A 24 -5.28 11.35 -9.93
C HIS A 24 -5.98 12.34 -9.01
N THR A 25 -5.36 13.49 -8.86
CA THR A 25 -5.88 14.59 -8.07
C THR A 25 -6.04 15.82 -8.93
N GLN A 26 -7.00 16.67 -8.59
CA GLN A 26 -7.26 17.91 -9.29
C GLN A 26 -7.38 19.06 -8.30
N GLY A 27 -6.42 19.98 -8.36
CA GLY A 27 -6.46 21.23 -7.66
C GLY A 27 -6.66 21.14 -6.15
N LEU A 28 -5.98 20.22 -5.48
CA LEU A 28 -6.12 20.02 -4.04
C LEU A 28 -5.67 21.24 -3.26
N VAL A 29 -6.52 21.75 -2.38
CA VAL A 29 -6.27 22.87 -1.49
C VAL A 29 -6.56 22.48 -0.05
N LYS A 30 -5.64 22.78 0.85
CA LYS A 30 -5.83 22.66 2.28
C LYS A 30 -5.39 23.91 3.00
N ARG A 31 -6.30 24.45 3.83
CA ARG A 31 -6.07 25.65 4.64
C ARG A 31 -6.28 25.33 6.11
N TYR A 32 -5.44 25.91 6.93
CA TYR A 32 -5.62 25.94 8.39
C TYR A 32 -5.66 27.41 8.82
N GLY A 33 -6.87 27.88 9.14
CA GLY A 33 -7.10 29.32 9.39
C GLY A 33 -6.78 30.15 8.15
N ARG A 34 -5.83 31.09 8.27
CA ARG A 34 -5.38 31.95 7.14
C ARG A 34 -4.23 31.33 6.33
N ARG A 35 -3.69 30.22 6.77
CA ARG A 35 -2.53 29.59 6.14
C ARG A 35 -2.98 28.53 5.12
N THR A 36 -2.59 28.70 3.87
CA THR A 36 -2.72 27.68 2.84
C THR A 36 -1.52 26.75 2.89
N VAL A 37 -1.73 25.51 3.20
CA VAL A 37 -0.67 24.49 3.34
C VAL A 37 -0.45 23.72 2.04
N ALA A 38 -1.52 23.45 1.29
CA ALA A 38 -1.46 22.89 -0.06
C ALA A 38 -2.27 23.81 -0.98
N ASP A 39 -1.73 24.15 -2.15
CA ASP A 39 -2.30 25.13 -3.06
C ASP A 39 -2.40 24.55 -4.47
N HIS A 40 -3.61 24.18 -4.86
CA HIS A 40 -3.97 23.67 -6.18
C HIS A 40 -3.05 22.52 -6.68
N VAL A 41 -2.78 21.55 -5.83
CA VAL A 41 -1.88 20.45 -6.15
C VAL A 41 -2.59 19.42 -7.03
N SER A 42 -1.98 19.09 -8.15
CA SER A 42 -2.46 18.06 -9.07
C SER A 42 -1.34 17.08 -9.41
N PHE A 43 -1.60 15.80 -9.34
CA PHE A 43 -0.65 14.75 -9.74
C PHE A 43 -1.38 13.46 -10.12
N ASN A 44 -0.66 12.57 -10.77
CA ASN A 44 -1.15 11.28 -11.24
C ASN A 44 -0.27 10.15 -10.74
N VAL A 45 -0.90 9.02 -10.40
CA VAL A 45 -0.23 7.78 -10.06
C VAL A 45 -0.87 6.66 -10.88
N LYS A 46 -0.04 5.90 -11.59
CA LYS A 46 -0.51 4.76 -12.39
C LYS A 46 -0.55 3.50 -11.53
N GLN A 47 -1.44 2.60 -11.88
CA GLN A 47 -1.52 1.28 -11.21
C GLN A 47 -0.16 0.59 -11.23
N GLY A 48 0.25 0.08 -10.08
CA GLY A 48 1.54 -0.57 -9.89
C GLY A 48 2.66 0.38 -9.43
N GLU A 49 2.43 1.68 -9.40
CA GLU A 49 3.41 2.64 -8.87
C GLU A 49 3.34 2.72 -7.34
N ILE A 50 4.50 2.91 -6.72
CA ILE A 50 4.64 3.20 -5.30
C ILE A 50 4.93 4.69 -5.13
N VAL A 51 4.11 5.37 -4.35
CA VAL A 51 4.32 6.77 -3.98
C VAL A 51 4.88 6.83 -2.57
N GLY A 52 6.07 7.38 -2.43
CA GLY A 52 6.73 7.56 -1.15
C GLY A 52 6.83 9.03 -0.74
N LEU A 53 6.57 9.28 0.54
CA LEU A 53 6.84 10.56 1.17
C LEU A 53 8.24 10.50 1.77
N LEU A 54 9.21 11.20 1.15
CA LEU A 54 10.63 11.15 1.50
C LEU A 54 11.08 12.42 2.23
N GLY A 55 11.76 12.22 3.35
CA GLY A 55 12.50 13.25 4.07
C GLY A 55 11.69 14.41 4.61
N PRO A 56 12.35 15.49 5.06
CA PRO A 56 11.67 16.70 5.50
C PRO A 56 11.11 17.44 4.29
N ASN A 57 9.87 17.12 3.93
CA ASN A 57 9.18 17.75 2.82
C ASN A 57 8.56 19.08 3.25
N GLY A 58 8.38 19.97 2.31
CA GLY A 58 7.52 21.12 2.51
C GLY A 58 6.11 20.66 2.93
N ALA A 59 5.48 21.46 3.78
CA ALA A 59 4.16 21.12 4.34
C ALA A 59 3.11 20.74 3.28
N GLY A 60 3.22 21.31 2.07
CA GLY A 60 2.33 21.02 0.94
C GLY A 60 2.42 19.60 0.42
N LYS A 61 3.62 19.02 0.33
CA LYS A 61 3.80 17.61 -0.10
C LYS A 61 3.20 16.64 0.88
N THR A 62 3.49 16.80 2.17
CA THR A 62 2.96 15.97 3.25
C THR A 62 1.44 16.04 3.28
N THR A 63 0.87 17.22 3.22
CA THR A 63 -0.57 17.42 3.23
C THR A 63 -1.23 16.81 1.99
N SER A 64 -0.65 16.97 0.81
CA SER A 64 -1.16 16.38 -0.43
C SER A 64 -1.14 14.85 -0.38
N PHE A 65 -0.08 14.27 0.16
CA PHE A 65 0.00 12.83 0.40
C PHE A 65 -1.13 12.36 1.32
N TYR A 66 -1.36 13.03 2.44
CA TYR A 66 -2.42 12.65 3.38
C TYR A 66 -3.84 12.91 2.85
N MET A 67 -4.05 13.89 1.99
CA MET A 67 -5.32 14.06 1.29
C MET A 67 -5.58 12.91 0.31
N THR A 68 -4.56 12.37 -0.32
CA THR A 68 -4.66 11.23 -1.23
C THR A 68 -4.91 9.93 -0.48
N THR A 69 -4.33 9.75 0.69
CA THR A 69 -4.57 8.56 1.53
C THR A 69 -5.90 8.57 2.27
N GLY A 70 -6.54 9.73 2.41
CA GLY A 70 -7.80 9.89 3.13
C GLY A 70 -7.66 10.29 4.58
N LEU A 71 -6.44 10.55 5.07
CA LEU A 71 -6.20 11.02 6.44
C LEU A 71 -6.60 12.48 6.64
N ILE A 72 -6.55 13.27 5.57
CA ILE A 72 -6.95 14.68 5.56
C ILE A 72 -7.97 14.89 4.44
N ILE A 73 -9.05 15.60 4.74
CA ILE A 73 -10.04 16.01 3.74
C ILE A 73 -9.63 17.38 3.17
N PRO A 74 -9.57 17.55 1.85
CA PRO A 74 -9.23 18.82 1.24
C PRO A 74 -10.34 19.86 1.44
N ASN A 75 -9.97 21.15 1.47
CA ASN A 75 -10.94 22.26 1.43
C ASN A 75 -11.50 22.46 0.02
N GLU A 76 -10.65 22.24 -1.00
CA GLU A 76 -11.01 22.32 -2.41
C GLU A 76 -10.27 21.23 -3.17
N GLY A 77 -10.78 20.91 -4.35
CA GLY A 77 -10.18 19.92 -5.22
C GLY A 77 -10.76 18.54 -5.02
N HIS A 78 -10.29 17.61 -5.82
CA HIS A 78 -10.86 16.28 -5.93
C HIS A 78 -9.77 15.21 -6.05
N VAL A 79 -10.10 14.01 -5.57
CA VAL A 79 -9.28 12.81 -5.73
C VAL A 79 -10.12 11.77 -6.47
N TYR A 80 -9.55 11.18 -7.52
CA TYR A 80 -10.21 10.19 -8.38
C TYR A 80 -9.39 8.92 -8.54
N ILE A 81 -10.08 7.79 -8.69
CA ILE A 81 -9.54 6.61 -9.36
C ILE A 81 -10.30 6.46 -10.67
N ASP A 82 -9.62 6.62 -11.79
CA ASP A 82 -10.24 6.77 -13.11
C ASP A 82 -11.32 7.86 -13.07
N ASP A 83 -12.56 7.53 -13.36
CA ASP A 83 -13.69 8.47 -13.32
C ASP A 83 -14.43 8.51 -11.97
N LYS A 84 -14.02 7.66 -11.01
CA LYS A 84 -14.69 7.57 -9.72
C LYS A 84 -14.06 8.53 -8.70
N GLU A 85 -14.86 9.46 -8.21
CA GLU A 85 -14.44 10.36 -7.14
C GLU A 85 -14.40 9.65 -5.80
N ILE A 86 -13.28 9.80 -5.11
CA ILE A 86 -13.04 9.21 -3.79
C ILE A 86 -12.65 10.25 -2.73
N THR A 87 -12.84 11.52 -3.02
CA THR A 87 -12.41 12.65 -2.17
C THR A 87 -12.86 12.51 -0.73
N ASP A 88 -14.10 12.08 -0.50
CA ASP A 88 -14.70 11.93 0.83
C ASP A 88 -14.55 10.53 1.42
N PHE A 89 -13.84 9.64 0.74
CA PHE A 89 -13.64 8.28 1.24
C PHE A 89 -12.66 8.27 2.41
N PRO A 90 -13.03 7.66 3.56
CA PRO A 90 -12.08 7.40 4.63
C PRO A 90 -11.05 6.34 4.21
N VAL A 91 -9.97 6.21 4.97
CA VAL A 91 -8.85 5.31 4.67
C VAL A 91 -9.30 3.88 4.36
N TYR A 92 -10.24 3.33 5.15
CA TYR A 92 -10.71 1.95 4.94
C TYR A 92 -11.46 1.75 3.62
N LYS A 93 -12.21 2.74 3.16
CA LYS A 93 -12.87 2.69 1.84
C LYS A 93 -11.87 2.84 0.70
N ARG A 94 -10.85 3.66 0.88
CA ARG A 94 -9.76 3.79 -0.09
C ARG A 94 -8.98 2.50 -0.24
N ALA A 95 -8.74 1.78 0.84
CA ALA A 95 -8.13 0.45 0.81
C ALA A 95 -8.96 -0.52 -0.05
N ARG A 96 -10.28 -0.50 0.07
CA ARG A 96 -11.18 -1.35 -0.73
C ARG A 96 -11.15 -1.06 -2.23
N VAL A 97 -10.84 0.16 -2.64
CA VAL A 97 -10.70 0.54 -4.05
C VAL A 97 -9.26 0.43 -4.55
N GLY A 98 -8.35 -0.05 -3.73
CA GLY A 98 -6.99 -0.42 -4.13
C GLY A 98 -5.87 0.51 -3.68
N ILE A 99 -6.12 1.46 -2.79
CA ILE A 99 -5.07 2.32 -2.22
C ILE A 99 -4.55 1.70 -0.93
N GLY A 100 -3.37 1.11 -0.97
CA GLY A 100 -2.65 0.66 0.21
C GLY A 100 -1.89 1.82 0.84
N TYR A 101 -2.07 2.01 2.13
CA TYR A 101 -1.34 3.00 2.91
C TYR A 101 -0.49 2.33 3.98
N LEU A 102 0.79 2.64 3.98
CA LEU A 102 1.73 2.16 4.99
C LEU A 102 2.22 3.35 5.82
N PRO A 103 1.76 3.50 7.06
CA PRO A 103 2.13 4.62 7.91
C PRO A 103 3.59 4.51 8.38
N GLN A 104 4.16 5.64 8.77
CA GLN A 104 5.47 5.72 9.40
C GLN A 104 5.47 5.01 10.78
N GLU A 105 4.38 5.17 11.53
CA GLU A 105 4.23 4.57 12.84
C GLU A 105 3.95 3.07 12.76
N ALA A 106 4.34 2.34 13.79
CA ALA A 106 4.13 0.91 13.86
C ALA A 106 2.65 0.52 13.79
N SER A 107 2.28 -0.28 12.80
CA SER A 107 0.92 -0.77 12.58
C SER A 107 0.73 -2.25 12.93
N VAL A 108 1.79 -2.94 13.32
CA VAL A 108 1.75 -4.35 13.71
C VAL A 108 1.05 -4.49 15.06
N PHE A 109 0.12 -5.45 15.17
CA PHE A 109 -0.46 -5.82 16.45
C PHE A 109 0.57 -6.55 17.32
N ARG A 110 0.92 -5.93 18.44
CA ARG A 110 2.03 -6.38 19.31
C ARG A 110 1.81 -7.75 19.93
N LYS A 111 0.56 -8.10 20.21
CA LYS A 111 0.17 -9.35 20.89
C LYS A 111 -0.31 -10.45 19.95
N MET A 112 -0.07 -10.26 18.67
CA MET A 112 -0.30 -11.28 17.65
C MET A 112 1.03 -11.69 17.04
N SER A 113 1.13 -12.96 16.61
CA SER A 113 2.29 -13.43 15.87
C SER A 113 2.39 -12.74 14.50
N VAL A 114 3.54 -12.85 13.84
CA VAL A 114 3.74 -12.36 12.48
C VAL A 114 2.69 -12.96 11.54
N GLU A 115 2.52 -14.27 11.55
CA GLU A 115 1.56 -14.93 10.67
C GLU A 115 0.11 -14.55 10.99
N ASP A 116 -0.25 -14.37 12.25
CA ASP A 116 -1.60 -13.92 12.62
C ASP A 116 -1.84 -12.46 12.23
N ASN A 117 -0.83 -11.62 12.31
CA ASN A 117 -0.89 -10.25 11.79
C ASN A 117 -1.24 -10.21 10.31
N ILE A 118 -0.59 -11.04 9.50
CA ILE A 118 -0.85 -11.11 8.06
C ILE A 118 -2.19 -11.79 7.79
N MET A 119 -2.47 -12.89 8.47
CA MET A 119 -3.70 -13.66 8.28
C MET A 119 -4.94 -12.85 8.65
N SER A 120 -4.88 -11.99 9.66
CA SER A 120 -6.00 -11.12 10.05
C SER A 120 -6.48 -10.21 8.92
N VAL A 121 -5.56 -9.78 8.05
CA VAL A 121 -5.88 -8.99 6.84
C VAL A 121 -6.43 -9.88 5.73
N LEU A 122 -5.81 -11.05 5.51
CA LEU A 122 -6.27 -12.01 4.50
C LEU A 122 -7.69 -12.50 4.75
N GLU A 123 -8.07 -12.69 6.00
CA GLU A 123 -9.42 -13.09 6.40
C GLU A 123 -10.49 -12.06 6.04
N MET A 124 -10.12 -10.80 5.86
CA MET A 124 -11.00 -9.73 5.42
C MET A 124 -11.21 -9.72 3.89
N THR A 125 -10.47 -10.51 3.15
CA THR A 125 -10.56 -10.61 1.69
C THR A 125 -11.65 -11.61 1.28
N LYS A 126 -11.98 -11.62 -0.02
CA LYS A 126 -12.91 -12.60 -0.62
C LYS A 126 -12.23 -13.93 -0.99
N LEU A 127 -10.96 -14.09 -0.66
CA LEU A 127 -10.22 -15.31 -0.93
C LEU A 127 -10.78 -16.49 -0.13
N THR A 128 -10.74 -17.69 -0.72
CA THR A 128 -11.04 -18.93 0.03
C THR A 128 -10.00 -19.14 1.12
N HIS A 129 -10.31 -19.96 2.11
CA HIS A 129 -9.36 -20.27 3.19
C HIS A 129 -8.03 -20.83 2.65
N GLN A 130 -8.09 -21.72 1.66
CA GLN A 130 -6.88 -22.27 1.03
C GLN A 130 -6.07 -21.19 0.31
N GLN A 131 -6.73 -20.31 -0.43
CA GLN A 131 -6.06 -19.17 -1.09
C GLN A 131 -5.43 -18.20 -0.08
N GLN A 132 -6.07 -17.98 1.07
CA GLN A 132 -5.52 -17.18 2.17
C GLN A 132 -4.25 -17.81 2.73
N LEU A 133 -4.26 -19.14 2.97
CA LEU A 133 -3.07 -19.86 3.45
C LEU A 133 -1.94 -19.82 2.43
N ASP A 134 -2.22 -20.03 1.16
CA ASP A 134 -1.22 -19.99 0.09
C ASP A 134 -0.59 -18.60 -0.01
N LYS A 135 -1.39 -17.56 0.10
CA LYS A 135 -0.90 -16.18 0.07
C LYS A 135 -0.09 -15.82 1.32
N LEU A 136 -0.50 -16.32 2.49
CA LEU A 136 0.27 -16.19 3.72
C LEU A 136 1.68 -16.78 3.55
N GLU A 137 1.78 -18.01 3.05
CA GLU A 137 3.07 -18.65 2.82
C GLU A 137 3.93 -17.90 1.79
N SER A 138 3.31 -17.40 0.73
CA SER A 138 3.99 -16.57 -0.28
C SER A 138 4.58 -15.30 0.34
N LEU A 139 3.80 -14.56 1.11
CA LEU A 139 4.24 -13.33 1.78
C LEU A 139 5.32 -13.58 2.83
N ILE A 140 5.18 -14.66 3.62
CA ILE A 140 6.20 -15.08 4.59
C ILE A 140 7.53 -15.35 3.89
N ALA A 141 7.49 -16.05 2.75
CA ALA A 141 8.69 -16.35 1.96
C ALA A 141 9.30 -15.10 1.33
N GLU A 142 8.49 -14.26 0.69
CA GLU A 142 8.96 -13.04 0.01
C GLU A 142 9.64 -12.07 0.98
N PHE A 143 9.04 -11.86 2.14
CA PHE A 143 9.56 -10.93 3.14
C PHE A 143 10.49 -11.58 4.16
N ARG A 144 10.89 -12.83 3.91
CA ARG A 144 11.86 -13.58 4.73
C ARG A 144 11.51 -13.58 6.21
N LEU A 145 10.26 -13.90 6.49
CA LEU A 145 9.70 -13.92 7.84
C LEU A 145 9.59 -15.34 8.43
N GLN A 146 10.15 -16.36 7.75
CA GLN A 146 10.02 -17.76 8.15
C GLN A 146 10.49 -18.00 9.60
N LYS A 147 11.65 -17.43 9.96
CA LYS A 147 12.24 -17.64 11.29
C LYS A 147 11.46 -16.96 12.42
N VAL A 148 10.73 -15.90 12.10
CA VAL A 148 10.01 -15.09 13.08
C VAL A 148 8.49 -15.22 12.99
N ARG A 149 8.01 -16.10 12.12
CA ARG A 149 6.57 -16.21 11.82
C ARG A 149 5.68 -16.46 13.04
N LYS A 150 6.18 -17.13 14.06
CA LYS A 150 5.48 -17.41 15.32
C LYS A 150 5.78 -16.38 16.41
N ASN A 151 6.70 -15.46 16.18
CA ASN A 151 7.06 -14.45 17.14
C ASN A 151 5.98 -13.38 17.24
N MET A 152 5.75 -12.88 18.46
CA MET A 152 4.81 -11.79 18.69
C MET A 152 5.37 -10.46 18.16
N GLY A 153 4.48 -9.57 17.74
CA GLY A 153 4.86 -8.30 17.13
C GLY A 153 5.73 -7.42 18.01
N ASP A 154 5.57 -7.47 19.34
CA ASP A 154 6.36 -6.70 20.29
C ASP A 154 7.80 -7.23 20.48
N ARG A 155 8.11 -8.40 19.94
CA ARG A 155 9.45 -9.01 20.02
C ARG A 155 10.24 -8.93 18.72
N LEU A 156 9.71 -8.26 17.71
CA LEU A 156 10.36 -8.11 16.42
C LEU A 156 11.43 -7.00 16.46
N SER A 157 12.52 -7.18 15.73
CA SER A 157 13.42 -6.09 15.39
C SER A 157 12.68 -5.03 14.55
N GLY A 158 13.26 -3.83 14.42
CA GLY A 158 12.70 -2.78 13.59
C GLY A 158 12.49 -3.21 12.13
N GLY A 159 13.50 -3.91 11.56
CA GLY A 159 13.42 -4.44 10.20
C GLY A 159 12.37 -5.54 10.03
N GLU A 160 12.32 -6.49 10.97
CA GLU A 160 11.31 -7.56 10.96
C GLU A 160 9.90 -7.01 11.11
N ARG A 161 9.71 -6.05 11.99
CA ARG A 161 8.43 -5.36 12.15
C ARG A 161 8.00 -4.64 10.88
N ARG A 162 8.90 -3.89 10.25
CA ARG A 162 8.60 -3.15 9.02
C ARG A 162 8.26 -4.10 7.87
N ARG A 163 8.98 -5.20 7.71
CA ARG A 163 8.66 -6.24 6.71
C ARG A 163 7.29 -6.86 6.95
N THR A 164 6.92 -7.08 8.20
CA THR A 164 5.58 -7.59 8.56
C THR A 164 4.49 -6.59 8.22
N GLU A 165 4.71 -5.30 8.48
CA GLU A 165 3.77 -4.23 8.12
C GLU A 165 3.57 -4.14 6.61
N ILE A 166 4.65 -4.24 5.83
CA ILE A 166 4.59 -4.23 4.37
C ILE A 166 3.84 -5.46 3.86
N ALA A 167 4.13 -6.64 4.39
CA ALA A 167 3.42 -7.87 4.02
C ALA A 167 1.91 -7.76 4.30
N ARG A 168 1.52 -7.18 5.42
CA ARG A 168 0.12 -6.90 5.73
C ARG A 168 -0.53 -5.95 4.70
N CYS A 169 0.17 -4.90 4.32
CA CYS A 169 -0.31 -3.96 3.31
C CYS A 169 -0.52 -4.65 1.96
N LEU A 170 0.41 -5.50 1.54
CA LEU A 170 0.34 -6.22 0.27
C LEU A 170 -0.66 -7.38 0.26
N ALA A 171 -1.10 -7.84 1.43
CA ALA A 171 -2.05 -8.94 1.54
C ALA A 171 -3.41 -8.66 0.86
N ILE A 172 -3.80 -7.40 0.74
CA ILE A 172 -5.03 -6.99 0.07
C ILE A 172 -4.86 -6.71 -1.43
N ASP A 173 -3.70 -6.97 -2.01
CA ASP A 173 -3.33 -6.67 -3.41
C ASP A 173 -3.67 -5.23 -3.83
N PRO A 174 -3.06 -4.22 -3.21
CA PRO A 174 -3.34 -2.84 -3.54
C PRO A 174 -2.87 -2.50 -4.96
N LYS A 175 -3.64 -1.68 -5.65
CA LYS A 175 -3.29 -1.17 -6.99
C LYS A 175 -2.33 0.00 -6.92
N PHE A 176 -2.43 0.77 -5.84
CA PHE A 176 -1.57 1.92 -5.54
C PHE A 176 -1.06 1.80 -4.12
N ILE A 177 0.21 2.07 -3.91
CA ILE A 177 0.83 1.99 -2.58
C ILE A 177 1.35 3.36 -2.19
N MET A 178 0.87 3.84 -1.04
CA MET A 178 1.29 5.11 -0.44
C MET A 178 2.15 4.80 0.78
N LEU A 179 3.45 5.06 0.70
CA LEU A 179 4.40 4.80 1.77
C LEU A 179 4.82 6.09 2.46
N ASP A 180 4.59 6.18 3.75
CA ASP A 180 5.08 7.27 4.59
C ASP A 180 6.47 6.89 5.11
N GLU A 181 7.50 7.67 4.78
CA GLU A 181 8.91 7.36 5.01
C GLU A 181 9.28 5.94 4.55
N PRO A 182 9.20 5.64 3.25
CA PRO A 182 9.09 4.28 2.72
C PRO A 182 10.21 3.34 3.08
N PHE A 183 11.41 3.82 3.36
CA PHE A 183 12.58 2.97 3.56
C PHE A 183 13.22 3.13 4.92
N ALA A 184 12.62 3.90 5.83
CA ALA A 184 13.12 4.06 7.19
C ALA A 184 13.01 2.75 7.97
N GLY A 185 14.14 2.23 8.47
CA GLY A 185 14.20 1.01 9.26
C GLY A 185 13.94 -0.30 8.49
N VAL A 186 13.88 -0.26 7.16
CA VAL A 186 13.74 -1.44 6.29
C VAL A 186 15.12 -1.83 5.78
N ASP A 187 15.48 -3.12 5.84
CA ASP A 187 16.73 -3.57 5.25
C ASP A 187 16.67 -3.53 3.70
N PRO A 188 17.83 -3.46 3.00
CA PRO A 188 17.88 -3.32 1.55
C PRO A 188 17.12 -4.41 0.79
N ILE A 189 17.06 -5.62 1.33
CA ILE A 189 16.41 -6.76 0.71
C ILE A 189 14.88 -6.57 0.65
N ALA A 190 14.29 -6.09 1.74
CA ALA A 190 12.84 -5.82 1.77
C ALA A 190 12.47 -4.68 0.80
N VAL A 191 13.35 -3.71 0.59
CA VAL A 191 13.17 -2.65 -0.42
C VAL A 191 13.13 -3.22 -1.83
N GLU A 192 14.05 -4.11 -2.16
CA GLU A 192 14.07 -4.80 -3.45
C GLU A 192 12.79 -5.61 -3.67
N ASP A 193 12.36 -6.35 -2.66
CA ASP A 193 11.13 -7.15 -2.72
C ASP A 193 9.91 -6.29 -3.01
N ILE A 194 9.80 -5.11 -2.41
CA ILE A 194 8.71 -4.15 -2.69
C ILE A 194 8.75 -3.67 -4.14
N GLN A 195 9.93 -3.37 -4.66
CA GLN A 195 10.12 -2.90 -6.03
C GLN A 195 9.76 -3.97 -7.07
N HIS A 196 9.93 -5.25 -6.74
CA HIS A 196 9.61 -6.35 -7.64
C HIS A 196 8.15 -6.79 -7.62
N ILE A 197 7.43 -6.54 -6.54
CA ILE A 197 6.02 -6.93 -6.36
C ILE A 197 5.05 -5.95 -7.05
N VAL A 198 5.51 -4.77 -7.33
CA VAL A 198 4.74 -3.67 -7.92
C VAL A 198 5.15 -3.47 -9.38
#